data_0a00206cd14db75477b62f3ead106c42
#
_entry.id   0a00206cd14db75477b62f3ead106c42
#
_cell.length_a   1.000
_cell.length_b   1.000
_cell.length_c   1.000
_cell.angle_alpha   90.00
_cell.angle_beta   90.00
_cell.angle_gamma   90.00
#
_symmetry.space_group_name_H-M   'P 1'
#
loop_
_entity.id
_entity.type
_entity.pdbx_description
1 polymer ?
#
loop_
_entity_poly.entity_id
_entity_poly.type
_entity_poly.pdbx_seq_one_letter_code
_entity_poly.pdbx_strand_id
1 'polypeptide(L)'
;MTAYWISTYVENTDEQKLAAYAALAGPALTGAGGSFLARGLPEKVYEAGQQTRTVLIEFDSVDAAVAAHDSAAYQAALAALDGGAVRDLRIVPGADPA
;
A
#
# COMPACT_ATOMS: atom_id res chain seq x y z
N MET A 1 12.15 -13.84 -5.86
CA MET A 1 11.98 -12.69 -6.76
C MET A 1 11.17 -11.63 -6.05
N THR A 2 11.71 -10.45 -5.97
CA THR A 2 11.10 -9.29 -5.30
C THR A 2 9.77 -8.92 -5.93
N ALA A 3 8.85 -8.43 -5.14
CA ALA A 3 7.59 -7.86 -5.62
C ALA A 3 7.31 -6.54 -4.93
N TYR A 4 6.48 -5.73 -5.56
CA TYR A 4 6.13 -4.40 -5.05
C TYR A 4 4.62 -4.27 -4.89
N TRP A 5 4.26 -3.72 -3.74
CA TRP A 5 2.90 -3.29 -3.45
C TRP A 5 2.85 -1.80 -3.73
N ILE A 6 2.04 -1.42 -4.71
CA ILE A 6 1.93 -0.04 -5.16
C ILE A 6 0.52 0.42 -4.89
N SER A 7 0.38 1.40 -4.01
CA SER A 7 -0.91 1.95 -3.63
C SER A 7 -0.96 3.42 -4.01
N THR A 8 -1.97 3.81 -4.77
CA THR A 8 -2.25 5.21 -5.05
C THR A 8 -3.64 5.55 -4.54
N TYR A 9 -3.76 6.68 -3.86
CA TYR A 9 -5.03 7.12 -3.31
C TYR A 9 -5.78 7.90 -4.38
N VAL A 10 -6.96 7.41 -4.76
CA VAL A 10 -7.81 8.08 -5.74
C VAL A 10 -8.64 9.16 -5.05
N GLU A 11 -9.19 8.85 -3.88
CA GLU A 11 -10.04 9.75 -3.12
C GLU A 11 -9.96 9.42 -1.63
N ASN A 12 -9.88 10.45 -0.80
CA ASN A 12 -9.96 10.31 0.65
C ASN A 12 -11.28 10.91 1.11
N THR A 13 -12.14 10.11 1.72
CA THR A 13 -13.47 10.53 2.15
C THR A 13 -13.60 10.71 3.66
N ASP A 14 -12.67 10.14 4.45
CA ASP A 14 -12.70 10.23 5.91
C ASP A 14 -11.29 10.13 6.46
N GLU A 15 -10.73 11.26 6.92
CA GLU A 15 -9.37 11.31 7.43
C GLU A 15 -9.19 10.56 8.76
N GLN A 16 -10.23 10.47 9.57
CA GLN A 16 -10.15 9.74 10.84
C GLN A 16 -10.05 8.24 10.59
N LYS A 17 -10.83 7.73 9.64
CA LYS A 17 -10.75 6.33 9.22
C LYS A 17 -9.40 6.02 8.60
N LEU A 18 -8.87 6.95 7.79
CA LEU A 18 -7.56 6.80 7.18
C LEU A 18 -6.46 6.74 8.23
N ALA A 19 -6.52 7.58 9.26
CA ALA A 19 -5.57 7.56 10.36
C ALA A 19 -5.64 6.26 11.16
N ALA A 20 -6.85 5.76 11.43
CA ALA A 20 -7.04 4.48 12.11
C ALA A 20 -6.49 3.32 11.29
N TYR A 21 -6.72 3.35 9.97
CA TYR A 21 -6.12 2.39 9.06
C TYR A 21 -4.59 2.42 9.12
N ALA A 22 -4.00 3.60 9.00
CA ALA A 22 -2.54 3.75 8.96
C ALA A 22 -1.88 3.23 10.24
N ALA A 23 -2.51 3.46 11.40
CA ALA A 23 -1.98 2.99 12.68
C ALA A 23 -1.89 1.44 12.75
N LEU A 24 -2.77 0.74 12.04
CA LEU A 24 -2.79 -0.72 11.98
C LEU A 24 -2.00 -1.28 10.79
N ALA A 25 -2.11 -0.63 9.64
CA ALA A 25 -1.52 -1.14 8.40
C ALA A 25 0.01 -1.14 8.42
N GLY A 26 0.63 -0.09 8.95
CA GLY A 26 2.08 -0.01 9.03
C GLY A 26 2.69 -1.21 9.74
N PRO A 27 2.33 -1.47 11.01
CA PRO A 27 2.83 -2.64 11.72
C PRO A 27 2.44 -3.97 11.08
N ALA A 28 1.22 -4.08 10.52
CA ALA A 28 0.77 -5.32 9.87
C ALA A 28 1.64 -5.66 8.66
N LEU A 29 1.91 -4.69 7.80
CA LEU A 29 2.68 -4.91 6.58
C LEU A 29 4.17 -5.10 6.88
N THR A 30 4.74 -4.34 7.81
CA THR A 30 6.12 -4.52 8.24
C THR A 30 6.31 -5.87 8.91
N GLY A 31 5.38 -6.27 9.77
CA GLY A 31 5.41 -7.58 10.43
C GLY A 31 5.26 -8.75 9.47
N ALA A 32 4.67 -8.53 8.30
CA ALA A 32 4.55 -9.54 7.24
C ALA A 32 5.72 -9.55 6.26
N GLY A 33 6.78 -8.79 6.53
CA GLY A 33 7.99 -8.76 5.71
C GLY A 33 8.05 -7.64 4.70
N GLY A 34 7.12 -6.68 4.75
CA GLY A 34 7.14 -5.52 3.87
C GLY A 34 8.13 -4.46 4.32
N SER A 35 8.79 -3.83 3.36
CA SER A 35 9.67 -2.69 3.59
C SER A 35 9.12 -1.48 2.83
N PHE A 36 8.77 -0.43 3.55
CA PHE A 36 8.30 0.80 2.92
C PHE A 36 9.46 1.50 2.23
N LEU A 37 9.38 1.64 0.91
CA LEU A 37 10.43 2.27 0.10
C LEU A 37 10.10 3.73 -0.22
N ALA A 38 8.82 4.04 -0.40
CA ALA A 38 8.37 5.40 -0.67
C ALA A 38 6.97 5.59 -0.10
N ARG A 39 6.70 6.80 0.41
CA ARG A 39 5.40 7.11 0.98
C ARG A 39 5.24 8.62 1.06
N GLY A 40 4.25 9.14 0.36
CA GLY A 40 3.96 10.57 0.38
C GLY A 40 3.29 11.05 -0.89
N LEU A 41 3.24 12.37 -1.06
CA LEU A 41 2.74 12.98 -2.28
C LEU A 41 3.84 13.01 -3.34
N PRO A 42 3.50 12.75 -4.62
CA PRO A 42 4.49 12.90 -5.70
C PRO A 42 5.05 14.31 -5.75
N GLU A 43 6.36 14.42 -5.92
CA GLU A 43 7.04 15.69 -6.12
C GLU A 43 6.83 16.20 -7.54
N LYS A 44 6.64 15.31 -8.48
CA LYS A 44 6.47 15.58 -9.89
C LYS A 44 5.58 14.53 -10.52
N VAL A 45 4.67 14.94 -11.37
CA VAL A 45 3.84 14.02 -12.15
C VAL A 45 3.92 14.40 -13.63
N TYR A 46 3.73 13.39 -14.47
CA TYR A 46 3.71 13.55 -15.92
C TYR A 46 2.47 12.86 -16.49
N GLU A 47 2.03 13.31 -17.64
CA GLU A 47 0.93 12.70 -18.39
C GLU A 47 -0.32 12.51 -17.53
N ALA A 48 -0.79 11.29 -17.34
CA ALA A 48 -1.98 10.97 -16.55
C ALA A 48 -1.69 10.81 -15.06
N GLY A 49 -0.46 11.08 -14.62
CA GLY A 49 -0.10 11.00 -13.21
C GLY A 49 -0.90 11.96 -12.35
N GLN A 50 -1.39 11.48 -11.21
CA GLN A 50 -2.16 12.30 -10.28
C GLN A 50 -1.32 12.61 -9.05
N GLN A 51 -1.50 13.83 -8.53
CA GLN A 51 -0.74 14.28 -7.36
C GLN A 51 -1.44 13.87 -6.08
N THR A 52 -1.63 12.58 -5.91
CA THR A 52 -2.26 11.97 -4.74
C THR A 52 -1.27 11.06 -4.03
N ARG A 53 -1.54 10.79 -2.76
CA ARG A 53 -0.67 9.97 -1.93
C ARG A 53 -0.36 8.63 -2.60
N THR A 54 0.92 8.31 -2.64
CA THR A 54 1.42 7.07 -3.23
C THR A 54 2.30 6.35 -2.22
N VAL A 55 2.16 5.03 -2.15
CA VAL A 55 2.93 4.19 -1.22
C VAL A 55 3.55 3.04 -2.02
N LEU A 56 4.84 2.82 -1.82
CA LEU A 56 5.58 1.72 -2.43
C LEU A 56 6.18 0.85 -1.33
N ILE A 57 5.84 -0.43 -1.34
CA ILE A 57 6.32 -1.39 -0.36
C ILE A 57 6.94 -2.58 -1.09
N GLU A 58 8.11 -2.98 -0.64
CA GLU A 58 8.81 -4.14 -1.20
C GLU A 58 8.52 -5.38 -0.37
N PHE A 59 8.28 -6.50 -1.05
CA PHE A 59 8.16 -7.83 -0.45
C PHE A 59 9.11 -8.80 -1.15
N ASP A 60 9.44 -9.91 -0.50
CA ASP A 60 10.34 -10.92 -1.06
C ASP A 60 9.78 -11.60 -2.31
N SER A 61 8.45 -11.65 -2.43
CA SER A 61 7.79 -12.30 -3.55
C SER A 61 6.35 -11.80 -3.70
N VAL A 62 5.73 -12.08 -4.84
CA VAL A 62 4.30 -11.83 -5.05
C VAL A 62 3.48 -12.58 -4.00
N ASP A 63 3.81 -13.85 -3.74
CA ASP A 63 3.09 -14.64 -2.74
C ASP A 63 3.16 -14.03 -1.34
N ALA A 64 4.33 -13.50 -0.97
CA ALA A 64 4.50 -12.82 0.32
C ALA A 64 3.64 -11.56 0.41
N ALA A 65 3.58 -10.77 -0.66
CA ALA A 65 2.75 -9.56 -0.70
C ALA A 65 1.26 -9.90 -0.62
N VAL A 66 0.81 -10.92 -1.33
CA VAL A 66 -0.57 -11.39 -1.29
C VAL A 66 -0.91 -11.91 0.12
N ALA A 67 -0.02 -12.70 0.71
CA ALA A 67 -0.22 -13.22 2.06
C ALA A 67 -0.31 -12.08 3.09
N ALA A 68 0.47 -11.02 2.92
CA ALA A 68 0.42 -9.84 3.78
C ALA A 68 -0.95 -9.15 3.68
N HIS A 69 -1.46 -8.97 2.46
CA HIS A 69 -2.79 -8.40 2.23
C HIS A 69 -3.88 -9.24 2.89
N ASP A 70 -3.80 -10.56 2.76
CA ASP A 70 -4.82 -11.48 3.23
C ASP A 70 -4.67 -11.83 4.72
N SER A 71 -3.63 -11.32 5.38
CA SER A 71 -3.40 -11.58 6.81
C SER A 71 -4.51 -10.99 7.67
N ALA A 72 -4.76 -11.62 8.83
CA ALA A 72 -5.76 -11.13 9.78
C ALA A 72 -5.44 -9.70 10.24
N ALA A 73 -4.15 -9.39 10.44
CA ALA A 73 -3.72 -8.07 10.89
C ALA A 73 -4.03 -6.99 9.85
N TYR A 74 -3.78 -7.26 8.56
CA TYR A 74 -4.10 -6.29 7.53
C TYR A 74 -5.60 -6.17 7.29
N GLN A 75 -6.33 -7.28 7.36
CA GLN A 75 -7.79 -7.25 7.24
C GLN A 75 -8.43 -6.41 8.36
N ALA A 76 -7.86 -6.43 9.56
CA ALA A 76 -8.29 -5.55 10.65
C ALA A 76 -8.04 -4.07 10.29
N ALA A 77 -6.94 -3.76 9.63
CA ALA A 77 -6.66 -2.41 9.14
C ALA A 77 -7.69 -1.98 8.09
N LEU A 78 -8.05 -2.85 7.16
CA LEU A 78 -9.10 -2.56 6.17
C LEU A 78 -10.45 -2.32 6.81
N ALA A 79 -10.79 -3.08 7.86
CA ALA A 79 -12.02 -2.86 8.60
C ALA A 79 -12.04 -1.45 9.23
N ALA A 80 -10.91 -0.99 9.75
CA ALA A 80 -10.79 0.36 10.29
C ALA A 80 -10.91 1.44 9.20
N LEU A 81 -10.44 1.17 7.98
CA LEU A 81 -10.57 2.08 6.85
C LEU A 81 -12.04 2.28 6.44
N ASP A 82 -12.82 1.20 6.42
CA ASP A 82 -14.27 1.21 6.27
C ASP A 82 -14.77 2.23 5.24
N GLY A 83 -14.27 2.16 4.01
CA GLY A 83 -14.66 3.07 2.94
C GLY A 83 -14.12 4.50 3.06
N GLY A 84 -13.21 4.76 3.98
CA GLY A 84 -12.64 6.10 4.19
C GLY A 84 -11.70 6.58 3.08
N ALA A 85 -11.37 5.72 2.14
CA ALA A 85 -10.56 6.07 0.97
C ALA A 85 -10.87 5.13 -0.19
N VAL A 86 -10.70 5.65 -1.41
CA VAL A 86 -10.69 4.84 -2.64
C VAL A 86 -9.25 4.77 -3.09
N ARG A 87 -8.74 3.56 -3.29
CA ARG A 87 -7.34 3.34 -3.66
C ARG A 87 -7.24 2.43 -4.88
N ASP A 88 -6.21 2.68 -5.68
CA ASP A 88 -5.72 1.74 -6.68
C ASP A 88 -4.53 1.02 -6.04
N LEU A 89 -4.67 -0.28 -5.78
CA LEU A 89 -3.66 -1.06 -5.10
C LEU A 89 -3.26 -2.23 -5.99
N ARG A 90 -1.96 -2.32 -6.29
CA ARG A 90 -1.42 -3.31 -7.21
C ARG A 90 -0.23 -4.03 -6.59
N ILE A 91 -0.14 -5.32 -6.85
CA ILE A 91 1.05 -6.11 -6.53
C ILE A 91 1.69 -6.48 -7.85
N VAL A 92 2.93 -6.03 -8.06
CA VAL A 92 3.65 -6.17 -9.32
C VAL A 92 4.95 -6.90 -9.06
N PRO A 93 5.26 -7.96 -9.84
CA PRO A 93 6.55 -8.63 -9.71
C PRO A 93 7.68 -7.66 -10.09
N GLY A 94 8.78 -7.75 -9.37
CA GLY A 94 9.96 -6.97 -9.68
C GLY A 94 10.50 -7.31 -11.05
N ALA A 95 11.17 -6.33 -11.67
CA ALA A 95 11.81 -6.60 -12.96
C ALA A 95 12.95 -7.61 -12.76
N ASP A 96 13.05 -8.56 -13.67
CA ASP A 96 14.13 -9.52 -13.61
C ASP A 96 15.48 -8.81 -13.72
N PRO A 97 16.44 -9.17 -12.87
CA PRO A 97 17.81 -8.73 -13.11
C PRO A 97 18.28 -9.34 -14.42
N ALA A 98 18.69 -8.50 -15.31
CA ALA A 98 19.13 -8.93 -16.64
C ALA A 98 20.41 -9.77 -16.56
#